data_05c1ce49ce4a19b45b3d7ba435e7c0bf
#
_entry.id   05c1ce49ce4a19b45b3d7ba435e7c0bf
#
_cell.length_a   1.000
_cell.length_b   1.000
_cell.length_c   1.000
_cell.angle_alpha   90.00
_cell.angle_beta   90.00
_cell.angle_gamma   90.00
#
_symmetry.space_group_name_H-M   'P 1'
#
loop_
_entity.id
_entity.type
_entity.pdbx_description
1 polymer ?
#
loop_
_entity_poly.entity_id
_entity_poly.type
_entity_poly.pdbx_seq_one_letter_code
_entity_poly.pdbx_strand_id
1 'polypeptide(L)'
;PTTYYSVNVDELIQHKIKMVIYANQTLRAAHLALSNLLSEMKDANNMSQVQNKMSPMDDIFKLQEMHDVKSQEKILEEKLRKLGYIS
;
A
#
# COMPACT_ATOMS: atom_id res chain seq x y z
N PRO A 1 19.71 5.29 5.11
CA PRO A 1 20.48 6.26 5.91
C PRO A 1 20.03 7.69 5.67
N THR A 2 19.73 8.40 6.73
CA THR A 2 19.24 9.78 6.64
C THR A 2 20.40 10.77 6.48
N THR A 3 21.53 10.49 7.14
CA THR A 3 22.69 11.35 7.15
C THR A 3 23.62 11.12 5.95
N TYR A 4 23.69 9.89 5.46
CA TYR A 4 24.60 9.47 4.40
C TYR A 4 23.86 9.13 3.11
N TYR A 5 22.83 9.90 2.76
CA TYR A 5 21.96 9.61 1.62
C TYR A 5 22.69 9.64 0.26
N SER A 6 23.84 10.30 0.19
CA SER A 6 24.62 10.41 -1.07
C SER A 6 25.63 9.27 -1.26
N VAL A 7 25.76 8.35 -0.30
CA VAL A 7 26.67 7.23 -0.42
C VAL A 7 26.08 6.17 -1.35
N ASN A 8 26.84 5.76 -2.36
CA ASN A 8 26.41 4.76 -3.33
C ASN A 8 26.50 3.34 -2.77
N VAL A 9 25.65 2.46 -3.27
CA VAL A 9 25.68 1.03 -2.92
C VAL A 9 27.05 0.41 -3.24
N ASP A 10 27.63 0.77 -4.37
CA ASP A 10 28.95 0.26 -4.77
C ASP A 10 30.04 0.61 -3.77
N GLU A 11 30.02 1.83 -3.23
CA GLU A 11 30.94 2.26 -2.17
C GLU A 11 30.77 1.43 -0.91
N LEU A 12 29.53 1.13 -0.53
CA LEU A 12 29.22 0.28 0.61
C LEU A 12 29.76 -1.13 0.42
N ILE A 13 29.63 -1.69 -0.78
CA ILE A 13 30.16 -3.01 -1.13
C ILE A 13 31.69 -3.01 -1.03
N GLN A 14 32.36 -1.98 -1.53
CA GLN A 14 33.81 -1.83 -1.45
C GLN A 14 34.31 -1.85 -0.01
N HIS A 15 33.54 -1.25 0.90
CA HIS A 15 33.87 -1.22 2.33
C HIS A 15 33.33 -2.44 3.10
N LYS A 16 32.89 -3.47 2.40
CA LYS A 16 32.43 -4.75 2.95
C LYS A 16 31.17 -4.61 3.83
N ILE A 17 30.37 -3.61 3.57
CA ILE A 17 29.06 -3.44 4.20
C ILE A 17 28.10 -4.47 3.60
N LYS A 18 27.50 -5.31 4.41
CA LYS A 18 26.63 -6.42 3.97
C LYS A 18 25.16 -6.19 4.20
N MET A 19 24.80 -5.15 4.93
CA MET A 19 23.40 -4.82 5.24
C MET A 19 23.25 -3.30 5.29
N VAL A 20 22.19 -2.80 4.67
CA VAL A 20 21.80 -1.40 4.75
C VAL A 20 20.34 -1.34 5.22
N ILE A 21 20.07 -0.51 6.22
CA ILE A 21 18.71 -0.33 6.76
C ILE A 21 18.17 1.01 6.26
N TYR A 22 17.04 0.97 5.58
CA TYR A 22 16.29 2.15 5.17
C TYR A 22 15.16 2.37 6.18
N ALA A 23 15.52 3.03 7.29
CA ALA A 23 14.67 3.09 8.46
C ALA A 23 13.42 3.99 8.31
N ASN A 24 13.51 5.04 7.49
CA ASN A 24 12.45 6.06 7.47
C ASN A 24 12.03 6.56 6.09
N GLN A 25 12.64 6.07 5.01
CA GLN A 25 12.37 6.57 3.66
C GLN A 25 10.92 6.36 3.24
N THR A 26 10.38 5.17 3.47
CA THR A 26 8.98 4.86 3.12
C THR A 26 8.00 5.70 3.95
N LEU A 27 8.25 5.87 5.22
CA LEU A 27 7.42 6.70 6.09
C LEU A 27 7.44 8.16 5.65
N ARG A 28 8.60 8.68 5.32
CA ARG A 28 8.73 10.07 4.85
C ARG A 28 8.04 10.28 3.51
N ALA A 29 8.16 9.32 2.60
CA ALA A 29 7.48 9.37 1.31
C ALA A 29 5.95 9.31 1.49
N ALA A 30 5.47 8.42 2.35
CA ALA A 30 4.05 8.30 2.66
C ALA A 30 3.51 9.59 3.29
N HIS A 31 4.24 10.18 4.22
CA HIS A 31 3.85 11.44 4.87
C HIS A 31 3.70 12.57 3.84
N LEU A 32 4.68 12.73 2.95
CA LEU A 32 4.64 13.77 1.93
C LEU A 32 3.47 13.56 0.97
N ALA A 33 3.28 12.34 0.48
CA ALA A 33 2.21 12.00 -0.44
C ALA A 33 0.83 12.22 0.18
N LEU A 34 0.63 11.79 1.42
CA LEU A 34 -0.64 11.96 2.13
C LEU A 34 -0.92 13.43 2.43
N SER A 35 0.09 14.20 2.86
CA SER A 35 -0.06 15.63 3.14
C SER A 35 -0.48 16.40 1.88
N ASN A 36 0.14 16.12 0.75
CA ASN A 36 -0.19 16.74 -0.52
C ASN A 36 -1.58 16.35 -0.99
N LEU A 37 -1.94 15.07 -0.87
CA LEU A 37 -3.26 14.59 -1.25
C LEU A 37 -4.36 15.24 -0.41
N LEU A 38 -4.19 15.27 0.90
CA LEU A 38 -5.18 15.88 1.82
C LEU A 38 -5.37 17.36 1.54
N SER A 39 -4.29 18.07 1.25
CA SER A 39 -4.37 19.48 0.88
C SER A 39 -5.19 19.70 -0.41
N GLU A 40 -4.97 18.86 -1.42
CA GLU A 40 -5.72 18.91 -2.66
C GLU A 40 -7.19 18.52 -2.50
N MET A 41 -7.47 17.49 -1.70
CA MET A 41 -8.83 17.05 -1.42
C MET A 41 -9.65 18.17 -0.74
N LYS A 42 -9.02 18.92 0.12
CA LYS A 42 -9.66 20.05 0.80
C LYS A 42 -10.18 21.10 -0.19
N ASP A 43 -9.46 21.35 -1.27
CA ASP A 43 -9.76 22.36 -2.25
C ASP A 43 -10.51 21.83 -3.48
N ALA A 44 -10.62 20.48 -3.62
CA ALA A 44 -11.24 19.86 -4.78
C ALA A 44 -12.77 19.86 -4.69
N ASN A 45 -13.43 20.09 -5.81
CA ASN A 45 -14.90 20.01 -5.91
C ASN A 45 -15.38 18.54 -5.94
N ASN A 46 -14.56 17.65 -6.47
CA ASN A 46 -14.84 16.22 -6.52
C ASN A 46 -13.51 15.44 -6.56
N MET A 47 -13.60 14.14 -6.35
CA MET A 47 -12.41 13.30 -6.24
C MET A 47 -11.76 12.96 -7.59
N SER A 48 -12.38 13.29 -8.72
CA SER A 48 -11.77 13.05 -10.03
C SER A 48 -10.48 13.86 -10.23
N GLN A 49 -10.34 14.97 -9.55
CA GLN A 49 -9.16 15.84 -9.63
C GLN A 49 -7.91 15.22 -9.01
N VAL A 50 -8.08 14.24 -8.15
CA VAL A 50 -6.97 13.59 -7.42
C VAL A 50 -6.80 12.10 -7.77
N GLN A 51 -7.54 11.59 -8.75
CA GLN A 51 -7.50 10.17 -9.12
C GLN A 51 -6.10 9.69 -9.50
N ASN A 52 -5.34 10.52 -10.20
CA ASN A 52 -3.98 10.18 -10.62
C ASN A 52 -2.97 10.11 -9.45
N LYS A 53 -3.37 10.53 -8.26
CA LYS A 53 -2.52 10.49 -7.05
C LYS A 53 -2.86 9.32 -6.14
N MET A 54 -3.77 8.47 -6.56
CA MET A 54 -4.20 7.31 -5.79
C MET A 54 -4.01 6.04 -6.60
N SER A 55 -3.65 4.97 -5.93
CA SER A 55 -3.64 3.64 -6.55
C SER A 55 -5.07 3.21 -6.88
N PRO A 56 -5.28 2.47 -7.97
CA PRO A 56 -6.58 1.86 -8.24
C PRO A 56 -7.00 0.95 -7.07
N MET A 57 -8.31 0.88 -6.83
CA MET A 57 -8.82 0.01 -5.76
C MET A 57 -8.42 -1.45 -5.93
N ASP A 58 -8.26 -1.92 -7.17
CA ASP A 58 -7.82 -3.28 -7.42
C ASP A 58 -6.44 -3.58 -6.82
N ASP A 59 -5.52 -2.61 -6.87
CA ASP A 59 -4.20 -2.75 -6.25
C ASP A 59 -4.30 -2.87 -4.73
N ILE A 60 -5.20 -2.11 -4.10
CA ILE A 60 -5.45 -2.19 -2.67
C ILE A 60 -6.08 -3.54 -2.32
N PHE A 61 -7.02 -4.02 -3.13
CA PHE A 61 -7.65 -5.33 -2.92
C PHE A 61 -6.64 -6.47 -3.03
N LYS A 62 -5.69 -6.39 -3.96
CA LYS A 62 -4.60 -7.36 -4.07
C LYS A 62 -3.72 -7.33 -2.83
N LEU A 63 -3.37 -6.15 -2.34
CA LEU A 63 -2.56 -5.98 -1.14
C LEU A 63 -3.23 -6.58 0.10
N GLN A 64 -4.55 -6.46 0.20
CA GLN A 64 -5.36 -6.98 1.29
C GLN A 64 -5.79 -8.44 1.09
N GLU A 65 -5.42 -9.06 -0.02
CA GLU A 65 -5.87 -10.40 -0.41
C GLU A 65 -7.41 -10.51 -0.48
N MET A 66 -8.07 -9.43 -0.91
CA MET A 66 -9.53 -9.33 -0.91
C MET A 66 -10.19 -10.36 -1.84
N HIS A 67 -9.53 -10.71 -2.93
CA HIS A 67 -10.04 -11.72 -3.86
C HIS A 67 -10.14 -13.10 -3.17
N ASP A 68 -9.16 -13.45 -2.35
CA ASP A 68 -9.16 -14.68 -1.57
C ASP A 68 -10.26 -14.66 -0.49
N VAL A 69 -10.42 -13.52 0.18
CA VAL A 69 -11.47 -13.31 1.19
C VAL A 69 -12.85 -13.52 0.57
N LYS A 70 -13.11 -12.91 -0.58
CA LYS A 70 -14.39 -13.04 -1.29
C LYS A 70 -14.65 -14.48 -1.75
N SER A 71 -13.62 -15.16 -2.22
CA SER A 71 -13.73 -16.58 -2.59
C SER A 71 -14.08 -17.45 -1.39
N GLN A 72 -13.45 -17.21 -0.25
CA GLN A 72 -13.74 -17.92 1.00
C GLN A 72 -15.14 -17.63 1.52
N GLU A 73 -15.59 -16.39 1.44
CA GLU A 73 -16.96 -16.01 1.79
C GLU A 73 -17.99 -16.77 0.97
N LYS A 74 -17.76 -16.85 -0.34
CA LYS A 74 -18.65 -17.58 -1.25
C LYS A 74 -18.75 -19.06 -0.91
N ILE A 75 -17.60 -19.69 -0.63
CA ILE A 75 -17.55 -21.10 -0.22
C ILE A 75 -18.31 -21.30 1.10
N LEU A 76 -18.13 -20.39 2.05
CA LEU A 76 -18.83 -20.45 3.34
C LEU A 76 -20.34 -20.32 3.16
N GLU A 77 -20.82 -19.37 2.34
CA GLU A 77 -22.23 -19.20 2.03
C GLU A 77 -22.83 -20.46 1.45
N GLU A 78 -22.17 -21.09 0.49
CA GLU A 78 -22.61 -22.34 -0.10
C GLU A 78 -22.73 -23.46 0.93
N LYS A 79 -21.76 -23.58 1.82
CA LYS A 79 -21.81 -24.56 2.91
C LYS A 79 -22.96 -24.30 3.86
N LEU A 80 -23.20 -23.04 4.24
CA LEU A 80 -24.29 -22.65 5.13
C LEU A 80 -25.65 -22.94 4.49
N ARG A 81 -25.81 -22.72 3.20
CA ARG A 81 -27.05 -23.07 2.49
C ARG A 81 -27.30 -24.56 2.49
N LYS A 82 -26.29 -25.38 2.22
CA LYS A 82 -26.41 -26.85 2.25
C LYS A 82 -26.79 -27.36 3.63
N LEU A 83 -26.35 -26.70 4.68
CA LEU A 83 -26.66 -27.08 6.07
C LEU A 83 -27.98 -26.48 6.56
N GLY A 84 -28.62 -25.61 5.78
CA GLY A 84 -29.92 -25.03 6.13
C GLY A 84 -29.87 -23.81 7.04
N TYR A 85 -28.69 -23.23 7.26
CA TYR A 85 -28.57 -22.03 8.11
C TYR A 85 -28.96 -20.73 7.39
N ILE A 86 -28.88 -20.71 6.06
CA ILE A 86 -29.32 -19.59 5.23
C ILE A 86 -30.09 -20.10 4.03
N SER A 87 -30.96 -19.27 3.50
CA SER A 87 -31.81 -19.63 2.33
C SER A 87 -31.10 -19.37 0.98
#